data_6a790e7f374b490b65d69576eb4f5324
#
_entry.id   6a790e7f374b490b65d69576eb4f5324
#
_cell.length_a   1.000
_cell.length_b   1.000
_cell.length_c   1.000
_cell.angle_alpha   90.00
_cell.angle_beta   90.00
_cell.angle_gamma   90.00
#
_symmetry.space_group_name_H-M   'P 1'
#
loop_
_entity.id
_entity.type
_entity.pdbx_description
1 polymer ?
#
loop_
_entity_poly.entity_id
_entity_poly.type
_entity_poly.pdbx_seq_one_letter_code
_entity_poly.pdbx_strand_id
1 'polypeptide(L)'
;LLIDIRNTLTLRYDPTIEVTSSVPKLASEQIKIKRNGTYPSSKQIEKELRKIINTAISRHNPKAISLALSTGVDSNLMLSLLRDEYPNLDIKCISVSFDEAGEAVYAKKIAERKDTDFYNVIVDNPLKDLPFLISIVKEPRWNLYQYYFIEKSKKFSDLLFTGDGGDELFGGYTFRYAKFLSLFNENDDWKQRTIHYLECHERDWVPDQEKIFGESIEFDWSSIYSLLRVYFDNDLGPLDQVFLADYNGKLIYDFVPTNDKFFNYLGI
;
A
#
# COMPACT_ATOMS: atom_id res chain seq x y z
N LEU A 1 16.56 4.95 16.93
CA LEU A 1 16.25 5.98 15.93
C LEU A 1 14.95 6.64 16.35
N LEU A 2 14.99 7.94 16.59
CA LEU A 2 13.79 8.74 16.81
C LEU A 2 13.12 8.97 15.45
N ILE A 3 11.88 8.53 15.32
CA ILE A 3 11.03 8.81 14.15
C ILE A 3 10.78 10.31 14.08
N ASP A 4 10.93 10.91 12.90
CA ASP A 4 10.49 12.28 12.71
C ASP A 4 8.97 12.31 12.53
N ILE A 5 8.27 12.75 13.57
CA ILE A 5 6.81 12.82 13.59
C ILE A 5 6.27 13.73 12.49
N ARG A 6 7.02 14.77 12.08
CA ARG A 6 6.64 15.69 11.00
C ARG A 6 6.56 14.95 9.67
N ASN A 7 7.58 14.13 9.38
CA ASN A 7 7.61 13.30 8.17
C ASN A 7 6.46 12.30 8.18
N THR A 8 6.28 11.58 9.28
CA THR A 8 5.25 10.54 9.40
C THR A 8 3.83 11.11 9.27
N LEU A 9 3.53 12.24 9.89
CA LEU A 9 2.19 12.84 9.79
C LEU A 9 1.95 13.48 8.41
N THR A 10 2.98 14.03 7.76
CA THR A 10 2.85 14.67 6.45
C THR A 10 2.87 13.66 5.30
N LEU A 11 3.86 12.76 5.29
CA LEU A 11 4.06 11.80 4.20
C LEU A 11 3.38 10.45 4.46
N ARG A 12 2.93 10.19 5.71
CA ARG A 12 2.47 8.90 6.24
C ARG A 12 3.59 7.89 6.46
N TYR A 13 4.84 8.27 6.24
CA TYR A 13 6.05 7.51 6.51
C TYR A 13 7.22 8.46 6.76
N ASP A 14 8.29 7.93 7.35
CA ASP A 14 9.54 8.68 7.52
C ASP A 14 10.62 8.12 6.58
N PRO A 15 10.98 8.81 5.48
CA PRO A 15 11.98 8.34 4.52
C PRO A 15 13.42 8.43 5.04
N THR A 16 13.66 9.04 6.21
CA THR A 16 14.99 9.15 6.83
C THR A 16 15.37 7.91 7.60
N ILE A 17 14.42 7.03 7.89
CA ILE A 17 14.67 5.77 8.60
C ILE A 17 15.11 4.71 7.60
N GLU A 18 16.14 3.97 7.97
CA GLU A 18 16.50 2.78 7.23
C GLU A 18 15.44 1.69 7.45
N VAL A 19 14.78 1.29 6.37
CA VAL A 19 13.74 0.26 6.39
C VAL A 19 14.29 -0.99 5.72
N THR A 20 14.25 -2.11 6.45
CA THR A 20 14.43 -3.42 5.84
C THR A 20 13.12 -3.79 5.16
N SER A 21 13.12 -3.88 3.85
CA SER A 21 11.97 -4.28 3.06
C SER A 21 12.31 -5.50 2.21
N SER A 22 11.40 -6.44 2.14
CA SER A 22 11.50 -7.59 1.21
C SER A 22 11.37 -7.18 -0.26
N VAL A 23 10.90 -5.96 -0.51
CA VAL A 23 10.72 -5.37 -1.83
C VAL A 23 11.83 -4.36 -2.09
N PRO A 24 12.57 -4.43 -3.22
CA PRO A 24 13.66 -3.51 -3.51
C PRO A 24 13.14 -2.12 -3.89
N LYS A 25 13.89 -1.08 -3.52
CA LYS A 25 13.65 0.28 -4.03
C LYS A 25 13.93 0.32 -5.54
N LEU A 26 13.16 1.13 -6.24
CA LEU A 26 13.41 1.43 -7.66
C LEU A 26 14.26 2.69 -7.78
N ALA A 27 15.26 2.64 -8.67
CA ALA A 27 15.99 3.82 -9.11
C ALA A 27 15.40 4.37 -10.42
N SER A 28 15.57 5.67 -10.65
CA SER A 28 15.09 6.33 -11.88
C SER A 28 15.62 5.68 -13.16
N GLU A 29 16.88 5.22 -13.14
CA GLU A 29 17.53 4.53 -14.26
C GLU A 29 16.81 3.24 -14.65
N GLN A 30 16.25 2.49 -13.69
CA GLN A 30 15.52 1.26 -13.96
C GLN A 30 14.21 1.53 -14.71
N ILE A 31 13.58 2.67 -14.48
CA ILE A 31 12.37 3.09 -15.20
C ILE A 31 12.74 3.50 -16.63
N LYS A 32 13.84 4.26 -16.82
CA LYS A 32 14.32 4.68 -18.16
C LYS A 32 14.64 3.51 -19.08
N ILE A 33 15.31 2.48 -18.58
CA ILE A 33 15.69 1.29 -19.36
C ILE A 33 14.46 0.59 -19.91
N LYS A 34 13.38 0.53 -19.16
CA LYS A 34 12.14 -0.15 -19.58
C LYS A 34 11.34 0.63 -20.64
N ARG A 35 11.52 1.94 -20.78
CA ARG A 35 10.83 2.74 -21.82
C ARG A 35 11.21 2.37 -23.25
N ASN A 36 12.41 1.85 -23.46
CA ASN A 36 12.89 1.41 -24.78
C ASN A 36 12.42 -0.01 -25.14
N GLY A 37 11.68 -0.65 -24.28
CA GLY A 37 11.13 -2.00 -24.48
C GLY A 37 9.65 -1.99 -24.83
N THR A 38 9.14 -3.14 -25.30
CA THR A 38 7.70 -3.38 -25.43
C THR A 38 7.07 -3.52 -24.07
N TYR A 39 6.01 -2.77 -23.80
CA TYR A 39 5.23 -2.92 -22.59
C TYR A 39 4.62 -4.32 -22.53
N PRO A 40 4.63 -4.97 -21.36
CA PRO A 40 3.99 -6.27 -21.21
C PRO A 40 2.48 -6.15 -21.45
N SER A 41 1.92 -7.06 -22.20
CA SER A 41 0.48 -7.16 -22.35
C SER A 41 -0.17 -7.62 -21.04
N SER A 42 -1.48 -7.35 -20.87
CA SER A 42 -2.23 -7.87 -19.71
C SER A 42 -2.10 -9.38 -19.53
N LYS A 43 -2.05 -10.14 -20.65
CA LYS A 43 -1.82 -11.59 -20.62
C LYS A 43 -0.45 -11.99 -20.09
N GLN A 44 0.59 -11.19 -20.37
CA GLN A 44 1.93 -11.44 -19.84
C GLN A 44 1.99 -11.14 -18.34
N ILE A 45 1.35 -10.05 -17.91
CA ILE A 45 1.22 -9.70 -16.48
C ILE A 45 0.45 -10.79 -15.73
N GLU A 46 -0.69 -11.21 -16.26
CA GLU A 46 -1.49 -12.29 -15.67
C GLU A 46 -0.68 -13.58 -15.55
N LYS A 47 0.07 -13.95 -16.59
CA LYS A 47 0.94 -15.14 -16.56
C LYS A 47 1.98 -15.07 -15.44
N GLU A 48 2.61 -13.92 -15.24
CA GLU A 48 3.61 -13.76 -14.15
C GLU A 48 2.93 -13.78 -12.77
N LEU A 49 1.76 -13.15 -12.60
CA LEU A 49 0.99 -13.25 -11.36
C LEU A 49 0.64 -14.70 -11.03
N ARG A 50 0.11 -15.47 -11.99
CA ARG A 50 -0.19 -16.90 -11.81
C ARG A 50 1.06 -17.71 -11.43
N LYS A 51 2.20 -17.43 -12.05
CA LYS A 51 3.47 -18.06 -11.72
C LYS A 51 3.92 -17.76 -10.28
N ILE A 52 3.77 -16.52 -9.82
CA ILE A 52 4.09 -16.11 -8.43
C ILE A 52 3.15 -16.82 -7.44
N ILE A 53 1.85 -16.83 -7.71
CA ILE A 53 0.85 -17.54 -6.91
C ILE A 53 1.20 -19.03 -6.81
N ASN A 54 1.48 -19.68 -7.96
CA ASN A 54 1.84 -21.10 -8.02
C ASN A 54 3.13 -21.39 -7.25
N THR A 55 4.12 -20.49 -7.31
CA THR A 55 5.36 -20.62 -6.54
C THR A 55 5.10 -20.54 -5.04
N ALA A 56 4.29 -19.58 -4.59
CA ALA A 56 3.96 -19.43 -3.18
C ALA A 56 3.18 -20.64 -2.65
N ILE A 57 2.14 -21.09 -3.36
CA ILE A 57 1.33 -22.23 -2.95
C ILE A 57 2.15 -23.53 -2.98
N SER A 58 2.94 -23.77 -4.01
CA SER A 58 3.78 -24.98 -4.09
C SER A 58 4.85 -25.03 -3.01
N ARG A 59 5.41 -23.88 -2.63
CA ARG A 59 6.42 -23.78 -1.57
C ARG A 59 5.84 -24.08 -0.19
N HIS A 60 4.66 -23.59 0.10
CA HIS A 60 4.02 -23.72 1.42
C HIS A 60 3.12 -24.96 1.51
N ASN A 61 2.65 -25.48 0.37
CA ASN A 61 1.71 -26.60 0.27
C ASN A 61 0.57 -26.52 1.31
N PRO A 62 -0.16 -25.40 1.38
CA PRO A 62 -1.14 -25.15 2.42
C PRO A 62 -2.41 -25.96 2.22
N LYS A 63 -3.06 -26.39 3.31
CA LYS A 63 -4.42 -26.99 3.25
C LYS A 63 -5.49 -25.94 2.98
N ALA A 64 -5.29 -24.74 3.48
CA ALA A 64 -6.12 -23.57 3.27
C ALA A 64 -5.24 -22.34 3.08
N ILE A 65 -5.77 -21.32 2.43
CA ILE A 65 -5.14 -20.00 2.31
C ILE A 65 -6.09 -18.91 2.82
N SER A 66 -5.54 -17.79 3.23
CA SER A 66 -6.30 -16.59 3.54
C SER A 66 -6.14 -15.53 2.44
N LEU A 67 -7.19 -14.75 2.22
CA LEU A 67 -7.18 -13.61 1.32
C LEU A 67 -7.84 -12.40 1.99
N ALA A 68 -7.13 -11.30 2.10
CA ALA A 68 -7.74 -10.02 2.47
C ALA A 68 -8.61 -9.53 1.29
N LEU A 69 -9.94 -9.56 1.48
CA LEU A 69 -10.91 -9.26 0.44
C LEU A 69 -11.65 -7.97 0.73
N SER A 70 -11.63 -7.06 -0.23
CA SER A 70 -12.44 -5.86 -0.29
C SER A 70 -13.32 -5.87 -1.54
N THR A 71 -14.04 -4.79 -1.83
CA THR A 71 -14.71 -4.61 -3.12
C THR A 71 -13.77 -4.09 -4.21
N GLY A 72 -12.52 -3.78 -3.88
CA GLY A 72 -11.51 -3.26 -4.79
C GLY A 72 -11.08 -4.27 -5.86
N VAL A 73 -10.66 -3.76 -7.01
CA VAL A 73 -10.27 -4.55 -8.19
C VAL A 73 -9.13 -5.51 -7.85
N ASP A 74 -8.12 -5.07 -7.08
CA ASP A 74 -6.90 -5.84 -6.83
C ASP A 74 -7.18 -7.11 -6.03
N SER A 75 -7.92 -6.99 -4.91
CA SER A 75 -8.28 -8.14 -4.10
C SER A 75 -9.21 -9.11 -4.85
N ASN A 76 -10.09 -8.59 -5.72
CA ASN A 76 -10.97 -9.39 -6.56
C ASN A 76 -10.21 -10.12 -7.68
N LEU A 77 -9.20 -9.47 -8.27
CA LEU A 77 -8.31 -10.11 -9.23
C LEU A 77 -7.55 -11.27 -8.57
N MET A 78 -7.00 -11.03 -7.38
CA MET A 78 -6.31 -12.08 -6.63
C MET A 78 -7.23 -13.27 -6.33
N LEU A 79 -8.46 -13.01 -5.86
CA LEU A 79 -9.45 -14.06 -5.62
C LEU A 79 -9.75 -14.85 -6.90
N SER A 80 -9.93 -14.16 -8.02
CA SER A 80 -10.22 -14.81 -9.29
C SER A 80 -9.07 -15.69 -9.77
N LEU A 81 -7.83 -15.18 -9.72
CA LEU A 81 -6.64 -15.94 -10.10
C LEU A 81 -6.44 -17.19 -9.22
N LEU A 82 -6.62 -17.02 -7.89
CA LEU A 82 -6.51 -18.12 -6.94
C LEU A 82 -7.55 -19.21 -7.20
N ARG A 83 -8.82 -18.84 -7.40
CA ARG A 83 -9.88 -19.80 -7.64
C ARG A 83 -9.76 -20.49 -9.01
N ASP A 84 -9.34 -19.76 -10.04
CA ASP A 84 -9.12 -20.34 -11.37
C ASP A 84 -7.98 -21.36 -11.38
N GLU A 85 -6.86 -21.08 -10.69
CA GLU A 85 -5.71 -22.00 -10.62
C GLU A 85 -5.94 -23.16 -9.65
N TYR A 86 -6.69 -22.93 -8.58
CA TYR A 86 -6.91 -23.88 -7.50
C TYR A 86 -8.40 -24.02 -7.17
N PRO A 87 -9.19 -24.68 -8.04
CA PRO A 87 -10.66 -24.78 -7.88
C PRO A 87 -11.11 -25.41 -6.55
N ASN A 88 -10.31 -26.33 -6.01
CA ASN A 88 -10.64 -27.08 -4.80
C ASN A 88 -9.90 -26.60 -3.55
N LEU A 89 -9.07 -25.55 -3.64
CA LEU A 89 -8.34 -25.04 -2.49
C LEU A 89 -9.32 -24.31 -1.56
N ASP A 90 -9.18 -24.57 -0.28
CA ASP A 90 -9.95 -23.88 0.75
C ASP A 90 -9.44 -22.44 0.89
N ILE A 91 -10.25 -21.44 0.50
CA ILE A 91 -9.92 -20.03 0.54
C ILE A 91 -10.77 -19.33 1.60
N LYS A 92 -10.12 -18.72 2.60
CA LYS A 92 -10.74 -17.95 3.66
C LYS A 92 -10.63 -16.45 3.35
N CYS A 93 -11.68 -15.87 2.80
CA CYS A 93 -11.76 -14.44 2.52
C CYS A 93 -12.04 -13.67 3.81
N ILE A 94 -11.24 -12.64 4.08
CA ILE A 94 -11.31 -11.85 5.31
C ILE A 94 -11.45 -10.38 4.94
N SER A 95 -12.48 -9.72 5.47
CA SER A 95 -12.64 -8.26 5.42
C SER A 95 -12.55 -7.65 6.82
N VAL A 96 -12.15 -6.40 6.88
CA VAL A 96 -12.23 -5.58 8.10
C VAL A 96 -13.23 -4.46 7.85
N SER A 97 -14.14 -4.25 8.78
CA SER A 97 -15.10 -3.16 8.74
C SER A 97 -15.17 -2.43 10.08
N PHE A 98 -15.58 -1.18 10.01
CA PHE A 98 -15.79 -0.32 11.19
C PHE A 98 -17.28 -0.10 11.47
N ASP A 99 -18.14 -0.73 10.69
CA ASP A 99 -19.60 -0.78 10.86
C ASP A 99 -20.16 -2.09 10.33
N GLU A 100 -21.43 -2.37 10.64
CA GLU A 100 -22.13 -3.59 10.22
C GLU A 100 -22.65 -3.51 8.77
N ALA A 101 -22.83 -2.31 8.23
CA ALA A 101 -23.55 -2.07 6.98
C ALA A 101 -22.65 -1.73 5.79
N GLY A 102 -21.34 -1.74 5.99
CA GLY A 102 -20.37 -1.22 5.05
C GLY A 102 -20.02 -2.15 3.88
N GLU A 103 -18.85 -1.94 3.36
CA GLU A 103 -18.27 -2.63 2.20
C GLU A 103 -18.26 -4.17 2.34
N ALA A 104 -18.18 -4.69 3.58
CA ALA A 104 -18.14 -6.11 3.87
C ALA A 104 -19.36 -6.89 3.33
N VAL A 105 -20.54 -6.26 3.23
CA VAL A 105 -21.74 -6.88 2.66
C VAL A 105 -21.52 -7.23 1.17
N TYR A 106 -20.85 -6.35 0.43
CA TYR A 106 -20.55 -6.59 -0.97
C TYR A 106 -19.39 -7.56 -1.15
N ALA A 107 -18.35 -7.47 -0.33
CA ALA A 107 -17.23 -8.40 -0.32
C ALA A 107 -17.71 -9.84 -0.03
N LYS A 108 -18.68 -10.00 0.89
CA LYS A 108 -19.33 -11.29 1.15
C LYS A 108 -19.97 -11.88 -0.11
N LYS A 109 -20.75 -11.07 -0.86
CA LYS A 109 -21.37 -11.53 -2.12
C LYS A 109 -20.35 -11.95 -3.17
N ILE A 110 -19.20 -11.30 -3.19
CA ILE A 110 -18.09 -11.68 -4.09
C ILE A 110 -17.50 -13.01 -3.68
N ALA A 111 -17.23 -13.20 -2.39
CA ALA A 111 -16.74 -14.48 -1.85
C ALA A 111 -17.71 -15.64 -2.13
N GLU A 112 -19.01 -15.44 -1.89
CA GLU A 112 -20.05 -16.44 -2.17
C GLU A 112 -20.10 -16.83 -3.65
N ARG A 113 -19.97 -15.87 -4.57
CA ARG A 113 -19.92 -16.14 -6.03
C ARG A 113 -18.71 -16.96 -6.47
N LYS A 114 -17.63 -16.92 -5.68
CA LYS A 114 -16.39 -17.66 -5.92
C LYS A 114 -16.26 -18.92 -5.09
N ASP A 115 -17.36 -19.34 -4.42
CA ASP A 115 -17.42 -20.51 -3.56
C ASP A 115 -16.29 -20.52 -2.52
N THR A 116 -16.20 -19.44 -1.74
CA THR A 116 -15.20 -19.25 -0.68
C THR A 116 -15.86 -18.87 0.64
N ASP A 117 -15.23 -19.26 1.74
CA ASP A 117 -15.67 -18.81 3.07
C ASP A 117 -15.37 -17.31 3.26
N PHE A 118 -16.27 -16.63 3.94
CA PHE A 118 -16.15 -15.21 4.23
C PHE A 118 -16.21 -14.90 5.73
N TYR A 119 -15.28 -14.09 6.19
CA TYR A 119 -15.16 -13.62 7.56
C TYR A 119 -15.07 -12.10 7.59
N ASN A 120 -15.99 -11.45 8.29
CA ASN A 120 -15.91 -10.03 8.58
C ASN A 120 -15.38 -9.81 9.99
N VAL A 121 -14.29 -9.04 10.11
CA VAL A 121 -13.76 -8.58 11.39
C VAL A 121 -14.30 -7.18 11.62
N ILE A 122 -15.24 -7.05 12.56
CA ILE A 122 -15.82 -5.76 12.94
C ILE A 122 -14.96 -5.15 14.04
N VAL A 123 -14.51 -3.92 13.84
CA VAL A 123 -13.70 -3.16 14.78
C VAL A 123 -14.52 -1.98 15.30
N ASP A 124 -15.14 -2.17 16.45
CA ASP A 124 -16.06 -1.17 17.03
C ASP A 124 -15.38 0.15 17.40
N ASN A 125 -14.15 0.07 17.91
CA ASN A 125 -13.40 1.25 18.33
C ASN A 125 -11.90 1.09 18.04
N PRO A 126 -11.44 1.48 16.84
CA PRO A 126 -10.03 1.36 16.45
C PRO A 126 -9.09 2.20 17.32
N LEU A 127 -9.58 3.30 17.93
CA LEU A 127 -8.75 4.16 18.80
C LEU A 127 -8.36 3.45 20.10
N LYS A 128 -9.18 2.51 20.58
CA LYS A 128 -8.89 1.73 21.79
C LYS A 128 -7.63 0.86 21.60
N ASP A 129 -7.46 0.29 20.42
CA ASP A 129 -6.34 -0.61 20.12
C ASP A 129 -5.11 0.14 19.60
N LEU A 130 -5.26 1.43 19.28
CA LEU A 130 -4.19 2.22 18.67
C LEU A 130 -2.87 2.23 19.47
N PRO A 131 -2.85 2.39 20.83
CA PRO A 131 -1.61 2.33 21.61
C PRO A 131 -0.91 0.97 21.48
N PHE A 132 -1.69 -0.11 21.47
CA PHE A 132 -1.16 -1.47 21.30
C PHE A 132 -0.59 -1.66 19.89
N LEU A 133 -1.31 -1.28 18.83
CA LEU A 133 -0.86 -1.41 17.45
C LEU A 133 0.39 -0.57 17.18
N ILE A 134 0.45 0.67 17.70
CA ILE A 134 1.65 1.51 17.65
C ILE A 134 2.81 0.85 18.41
N SER A 135 2.54 0.16 19.52
CA SER A 135 3.61 -0.52 20.26
C SER A 135 4.28 -1.63 19.45
N ILE A 136 3.58 -2.25 18.51
CA ILE A 136 4.12 -3.27 17.58
C ILE A 136 4.89 -2.59 16.46
N VAL A 137 4.24 -1.67 15.74
CA VAL A 137 4.79 -1.02 14.54
C VAL A 137 5.86 0.00 14.89
N LYS A 138 5.83 0.56 16.12
CA LYS A 138 6.71 1.64 16.63
C LYS A 138 6.51 2.99 15.94
N GLU A 139 5.42 3.14 15.21
CA GLU A 139 5.10 4.35 14.45
C GLU A 139 3.58 4.56 14.41
N PRO A 140 3.07 5.81 14.47
CA PRO A 140 1.68 6.12 14.20
C PRO A 140 1.44 6.03 12.69
N ARG A 141 0.74 4.99 12.25
CA ARG A 141 0.43 4.75 10.83
C ARG A 141 -1.07 4.68 10.60
N TRP A 142 -1.51 5.05 9.41
CA TRP A 142 -2.92 5.02 9.04
C TRP A 142 -3.44 3.60 8.74
N ASN A 143 -2.55 2.70 8.32
CA ASN A 143 -2.87 1.35 7.89
C ASN A 143 -2.76 0.29 8.99
N LEU A 144 -2.79 0.69 10.26
CA LEU A 144 -2.72 -0.22 11.41
C LEU A 144 -3.90 -1.22 11.46
N TYR A 145 -5.01 -0.92 10.78
CA TYR A 145 -6.14 -1.84 10.63
C TYR A 145 -5.77 -3.17 9.94
N GLN A 146 -4.65 -3.21 9.24
CA GLN A 146 -4.13 -4.45 8.63
C GLN A 146 -3.87 -5.55 9.67
N TYR A 147 -3.55 -5.18 10.89
CA TYR A 147 -3.41 -6.11 12.00
C TYR A 147 -4.59 -7.08 12.11
N TYR A 148 -5.81 -6.59 11.98
CA TYR A 148 -7.02 -7.38 12.25
C TYR A 148 -7.24 -8.51 11.24
N PHE A 149 -7.00 -8.27 9.95
CA PHE A 149 -7.12 -9.35 8.98
C PHE A 149 -5.92 -10.30 9.03
N ILE A 150 -4.72 -9.82 9.36
CA ILE A 150 -3.53 -10.67 9.55
C ILE A 150 -3.73 -11.57 10.79
N GLU A 151 -4.17 -11.02 11.92
CA GLU A 151 -4.49 -11.83 13.11
C GLU A 151 -5.58 -12.87 12.83
N LYS A 152 -6.61 -12.48 12.09
CA LYS A 152 -7.68 -13.40 11.72
C LYS A 152 -7.17 -14.50 10.80
N SER A 153 -6.30 -14.18 9.84
CA SER A 153 -5.73 -15.15 8.89
C SER A 153 -4.93 -16.25 9.57
N LYS A 154 -4.17 -15.90 10.62
CA LYS A 154 -3.39 -16.86 11.42
C LYS A 154 -4.21 -18.03 11.93
N LYS A 155 -5.53 -17.86 12.15
CA LYS A 155 -6.41 -18.93 12.61
C LYS A 155 -6.70 -19.99 11.54
N PHE A 156 -6.40 -19.68 10.28
CA PHE A 156 -6.73 -20.52 9.13
C PHE A 156 -5.51 -21.00 8.35
N SER A 157 -4.52 -20.12 8.21
CA SER A 157 -3.38 -20.39 7.31
C SER A 157 -2.19 -19.48 7.65
N ASP A 158 -0.99 -20.00 7.40
CA ASP A 158 0.26 -19.23 7.42
C ASP A 158 0.54 -18.54 6.07
N LEU A 159 -0.37 -18.65 5.11
CA LEU A 159 -0.27 -18.00 3.81
C LEU A 159 -1.45 -17.06 3.57
N LEU A 160 -1.16 -15.78 3.56
CA LEU A 160 -2.12 -14.71 3.32
C LEU A 160 -1.79 -13.99 2.01
N PHE A 161 -2.79 -13.87 1.14
CA PHE A 161 -2.75 -13.02 -0.05
C PHE A 161 -3.47 -11.71 0.21
N THR A 162 -2.95 -10.62 -0.36
CA THR A 162 -3.58 -9.29 -0.30
C THR A 162 -3.57 -8.63 -1.67
N GLY A 163 -4.40 -7.60 -1.86
CA GLY A 163 -4.35 -6.71 -3.01
C GLY A 163 -3.40 -5.52 -2.84
N ASP A 164 -2.66 -5.45 -1.72
CA ASP A 164 -1.77 -4.34 -1.42
C ASP A 164 -0.70 -4.17 -2.49
N GLY A 165 -0.48 -2.93 -2.90
CA GLY A 165 0.50 -2.60 -3.94
C GLY A 165 -0.05 -2.63 -5.37
N GLY A 166 -1.28 -3.05 -5.59
CA GLY A 166 -1.89 -3.07 -6.92
C GLY A 166 -1.94 -1.67 -7.54
N ASP A 167 -2.43 -0.69 -6.81
CA ASP A 167 -2.49 0.71 -7.25
C ASP A 167 -1.09 1.29 -7.54
N GLU A 168 -0.12 1.02 -6.69
CA GLU A 168 1.26 1.48 -6.82
C GLU A 168 1.99 0.85 -8.01
N LEU A 169 1.68 -0.41 -8.33
CA LEU A 169 2.33 -1.15 -9.41
C LEU A 169 1.67 -0.93 -10.77
N PHE A 170 0.36 -0.72 -10.79
CA PHE A 170 -0.43 -0.67 -12.04
C PHE A 170 -1.12 0.66 -12.29
N GLY A 171 -0.84 1.67 -11.48
CA GLY A 171 -1.36 3.03 -11.69
C GLY A 171 -2.84 3.18 -11.39
N GLY A 172 -3.35 2.57 -10.33
CA GLY A 172 -4.75 2.60 -9.94
C GLY A 172 -5.26 3.97 -9.47
N TYR A 173 -4.37 4.85 -9.02
CA TYR A 173 -4.73 6.19 -8.55
C TYR A 173 -4.98 7.20 -9.69
N THR A 174 -5.78 6.84 -10.67
CA THR A 174 -6.01 7.63 -11.89
C THR A 174 -6.45 9.06 -11.61
N PHE A 175 -7.27 9.30 -10.57
CA PHE A 175 -7.71 10.64 -10.17
C PHE A 175 -6.55 11.51 -9.67
N ARG A 176 -5.56 10.93 -8.96
CA ARG A 176 -4.36 11.66 -8.51
C ARG A 176 -3.46 12.00 -9.68
N TYR A 177 -3.28 11.07 -10.60
CA TYR A 177 -2.48 11.30 -11.80
C TYR A 177 -3.10 12.37 -12.69
N ALA A 178 -4.42 12.34 -12.87
CA ALA A 178 -5.13 13.39 -13.60
C ALA A 178 -4.96 14.76 -12.92
N LYS A 179 -5.08 14.84 -11.60
CA LYS A 179 -4.84 16.08 -10.83
C LYS A 179 -3.39 16.56 -10.99
N PHE A 180 -2.40 15.67 -10.83
CA PHE A 180 -1.00 16.03 -11.00
C PHE A 180 -0.71 16.59 -12.40
N LEU A 181 -1.20 15.93 -13.45
CA LEU A 181 -1.03 16.40 -14.83
C LEU A 181 -1.72 17.73 -15.10
N SER A 182 -2.83 18.01 -14.43
CA SER A 182 -3.52 19.31 -14.58
C SER A 182 -2.77 20.47 -13.92
N LEU A 183 -1.93 20.20 -12.95
CA LEU A 183 -1.10 21.18 -12.26
C LEU A 183 0.28 21.32 -12.91
N PHE A 184 0.78 20.26 -13.53
CA PHE A 184 2.12 20.17 -14.08
C PHE A 184 2.35 21.15 -15.26
N ASN A 185 3.52 21.81 -15.23
CA ASN A 185 4.04 22.59 -16.32
C ASN A 185 5.46 22.11 -16.68
N GLU A 186 5.83 22.12 -17.96
CA GLU A 186 7.15 21.68 -18.44
C GLU A 186 8.32 22.48 -17.85
N ASN A 187 8.06 23.73 -17.47
CA ASN A 187 9.06 24.62 -16.86
C ASN A 187 9.16 24.49 -15.33
N ASP A 188 8.33 23.62 -14.71
CA ASP A 188 8.38 23.42 -13.27
C ASP A 188 9.72 22.80 -12.84
N ASP A 189 10.31 23.38 -11.84
CA ASP A 189 11.45 22.77 -11.15
C ASP A 189 11.02 21.60 -10.27
N TRP A 190 11.97 20.88 -9.71
CA TRP A 190 11.70 19.73 -8.84
C TRP A 190 10.84 20.10 -7.63
N LYS A 191 11.02 21.31 -7.08
CA LYS A 191 10.27 21.77 -5.90
C LYS A 191 8.80 21.98 -6.26
N GLN A 192 8.53 22.64 -7.39
CA GLN A 192 7.16 22.84 -7.86
C GLN A 192 6.46 21.52 -8.15
N ARG A 193 7.16 20.56 -8.78
CA ARG A 193 6.64 19.20 -9.01
C ARG A 193 6.35 18.46 -7.71
N THR A 194 7.22 18.63 -6.70
CA THR A 194 6.99 18.05 -5.36
C THR A 194 5.73 18.65 -4.71
N ILE A 195 5.51 19.95 -4.82
CA ILE A 195 4.31 20.61 -4.33
C ILE A 195 3.06 20.03 -5.01
N HIS A 196 3.06 19.90 -6.33
CA HIS A 196 1.96 19.30 -7.09
C HIS A 196 1.70 17.84 -6.68
N TYR A 197 2.76 17.07 -6.41
CA TYR A 197 2.63 15.71 -5.88
C TYR A 197 1.94 15.66 -4.52
N LEU A 198 2.34 16.52 -3.60
CA LEU A 198 1.71 16.61 -2.29
C LEU A 198 0.25 17.06 -2.39
N GLU A 199 -0.03 18.01 -3.28
CA GLU A 199 -1.39 18.49 -3.55
C GLU A 199 -2.29 17.41 -4.16
N CYS A 200 -1.78 16.62 -5.12
CA CYS A 200 -2.57 15.53 -5.70
C CYS A 200 -2.83 14.39 -4.71
N HIS A 201 -2.04 14.28 -3.64
CA HIS A 201 -2.23 13.36 -2.54
C HIS A 201 -3.01 13.96 -1.36
N GLU A 202 -3.50 15.21 -1.49
CA GLU A 202 -4.19 15.94 -0.43
C GLU A 202 -3.35 16.02 0.85
N ARG A 203 -2.05 16.29 0.69
CA ARG A 203 -1.08 16.41 1.80
C ARG A 203 -0.57 17.85 1.96
N ASP A 204 -1.19 18.78 1.28
CA ASP A 204 -0.88 20.21 1.24
C ASP A 204 -1.63 21.02 2.31
N TRP A 205 -1.88 20.43 3.47
CA TRP A 205 -2.66 21.04 4.55
C TRP A 205 -1.82 22.07 5.34
N VAL A 206 -1.19 22.96 4.61
CA VAL A 206 -0.26 23.96 5.19
C VAL A 206 -0.81 24.67 6.41
N PRO A 207 -2.06 25.18 6.42
CA PRO A 207 -2.58 25.88 7.60
C PRO A 207 -2.80 24.97 8.81
N ASP A 208 -3.02 23.68 8.55
CA ASP A 208 -3.32 22.72 9.61
C ASP A 208 -2.06 22.10 10.19
N GLN A 209 -1.00 21.92 9.38
CA GLN A 209 0.29 21.43 9.86
C GLN A 209 0.89 22.33 10.95
N GLU A 210 0.90 23.63 10.73
CA GLU A 210 1.38 24.59 11.73
C GLU A 210 0.56 24.52 13.01
N LYS A 211 -0.75 24.32 12.92
CA LYS A 211 -1.63 24.16 14.11
C LYS A 211 -1.39 22.82 14.81
N ILE A 212 -1.20 21.74 14.07
CA ILE A 212 -1.00 20.39 14.62
C ILE A 212 0.31 20.32 15.40
N PHE A 213 1.38 20.87 14.85
CA PHE A 213 2.69 20.82 15.50
C PHE A 213 2.87 21.88 16.60
N GLY A 214 2.13 23.00 16.51
CA GLY A 214 2.20 24.10 17.48
C GLY A 214 3.61 24.73 17.57
N GLU A 215 3.81 25.53 18.62
CA GLU A 215 5.08 26.25 18.82
C GLU A 215 6.24 25.36 19.30
N SER A 216 5.94 24.16 19.80
CA SER A 216 6.96 23.25 20.36
C SER A 216 7.71 22.42 19.33
N ILE A 217 7.20 22.34 18.11
CA ILE A 217 7.81 21.60 17.01
C ILE A 217 7.90 22.52 15.80
N GLU A 218 9.11 22.92 15.47
CA GLU A 218 9.35 23.71 14.27
C GLU A 218 9.05 22.86 13.03
N PHE A 219 8.06 23.29 12.24
CA PHE A 219 7.68 22.66 10.99
C PHE A 219 8.08 23.54 9.82
N ASP A 220 8.80 22.97 8.88
CA ASP A 220 9.23 23.64 7.64
C ASP A 220 8.95 22.76 6.43
N TRP A 221 8.15 23.28 5.51
CA TRP A 221 7.81 22.60 4.26
C TRP A 221 9.03 22.36 3.38
N SER A 222 10.06 23.19 3.44
CA SER A 222 11.28 23.00 2.62
C SER A 222 12.02 21.72 3.01
N SER A 223 11.96 21.31 4.26
CA SER A 223 12.51 20.04 4.73
C SER A 223 11.77 18.86 4.09
N ILE A 224 10.42 18.91 4.07
CA ILE A 224 9.58 17.88 3.44
C ILE A 224 9.85 17.80 1.93
N TYR A 225 9.93 18.95 1.24
CA TYR A 225 10.22 18.96 -0.20
C TYR A 225 11.59 18.34 -0.51
N SER A 226 12.58 18.64 0.31
CA SER A 226 13.94 18.10 0.14
C SER A 226 14.01 16.58 0.25
N LEU A 227 13.18 15.97 1.08
CA LEU A 227 13.07 14.50 1.20
C LEU A 227 12.54 13.83 -0.08
N LEU A 228 11.69 14.53 -0.81
CA LEU A 228 11.08 14.02 -2.04
C LEU A 228 11.87 14.41 -3.30
N ARG A 229 12.88 15.27 -3.18
CA ARG A 229 13.67 15.76 -4.30
C ARG A 229 14.20 14.64 -5.20
N VAL A 230 14.63 13.54 -4.64
CA VAL A 230 15.18 12.38 -5.37
C VAL A 230 14.20 11.82 -6.42
N TYR A 231 12.91 12.01 -6.23
CA TYR A 231 11.87 11.52 -7.15
C TYR A 231 11.54 12.54 -8.25
N PHE A 232 11.76 13.83 -8.02
CA PHE A 232 11.35 14.91 -8.91
C PHE A 232 12.52 15.68 -9.57
N ASP A 233 13.73 15.52 -9.06
CA ASP A 233 14.97 16.11 -9.64
C ASP A 233 15.66 15.09 -10.57
N ASN A 234 14.98 14.70 -11.63
CA ASN A 234 15.45 13.78 -12.65
C ASN A 234 14.71 14.04 -13.97
N ASP A 235 15.15 13.39 -15.05
CA ASP A 235 14.62 13.55 -16.42
C ASP A 235 13.55 12.52 -16.79
N LEU A 236 12.91 11.88 -15.80
CA LEU A 236 11.73 11.05 -16.04
C LEU A 236 10.53 11.91 -16.45
N GLY A 237 9.61 11.33 -17.19
CA GLY A 237 8.33 11.97 -17.46
C GLY A 237 7.52 12.20 -16.18
N PRO A 238 6.56 13.15 -16.20
CA PRO A 238 5.84 13.58 -15.01
C PRO A 238 5.13 12.44 -14.27
N LEU A 239 4.46 11.53 -14.98
CA LEU A 239 3.80 10.38 -14.36
C LEU A 239 4.79 9.34 -13.83
N ASP A 240 5.93 9.15 -14.47
CA ASP A 240 6.95 8.23 -13.97
C ASP A 240 7.58 8.73 -12.67
N GLN A 241 7.71 10.05 -12.51
CA GLN A 241 8.16 10.66 -11.25
C GLN A 241 7.17 10.38 -10.12
N VAL A 242 5.87 10.58 -10.37
CA VAL A 242 4.80 10.27 -9.39
C VAL A 242 4.78 8.79 -9.06
N PHE A 243 4.87 7.93 -10.08
CA PHE A 243 4.91 6.47 -9.90
C PHE A 243 6.11 6.04 -9.06
N LEU A 244 7.30 6.60 -9.34
CA LEU A 244 8.51 6.31 -8.57
C LEU A 244 8.38 6.73 -7.10
N ALA A 245 7.76 7.91 -6.86
CA ALA A 245 7.53 8.42 -5.52
C ALA A 245 6.48 7.58 -4.77
N ASP A 246 5.40 7.16 -5.42
CA ASP A 246 4.38 6.29 -4.82
C ASP A 246 4.93 4.91 -4.49
N TYR A 247 5.65 4.28 -5.43
CA TYR A 247 6.25 2.98 -5.22
C TYR A 247 7.25 3.00 -4.04
N ASN A 248 8.26 3.88 -4.13
CA ASN A 248 9.28 3.95 -3.08
C ASN A 248 8.74 4.48 -1.75
N GLY A 249 7.79 5.40 -1.78
CA GLY A 249 7.18 5.95 -0.57
C GLY A 249 6.22 4.98 0.10
N LYS A 250 5.15 4.63 -0.59
CA LYS A 250 4.06 3.85 0.02
C LYS A 250 4.41 2.38 0.21
N LEU A 251 4.93 1.69 -0.82
CA LEU A 251 5.24 0.27 -0.66
C LEU A 251 6.42 0.05 0.28
N ILE A 252 7.53 0.76 0.04
CA ILE A 252 8.80 0.47 0.72
C ILE A 252 8.82 0.98 2.16
N TYR A 253 8.23 2.16 2.42
CA TYR A 253 8.28 2.77 3.75
C TYR A 253 7.02 2.58 4.57
N ASP A 254 5.88 2.21 3.96
CA ASP A 254 4.60 2.12 4.67
C ASP A 254 4.01 0.71 4.65
N PHE A 255 3.50 0.22 3.52
CA PHE A 255 2.75 -1.04 3.46
C PHE A 255 3.58 -2.25 3.86
N VAL A 256 4.69 -2.49 3.20
CA VAL A 256 5.52 -3.68 3.42
C VAL A 256 6.05 -3.73 4.85
N PRO A 257 6.70 -2.68 5.38
CA PRO A 257 7.22 -2.73 6.76
C PRO A 257 6.14 -2.86 7.83
N THR A 258 4.95 -2.30 7.59
CA THR A 258 3.84 -2.43 8.54
C THR A 258 3.37 -3.88 8.61
N ASN A 259 3.15 -4.51 7.46
CA ASN A 259 2.77 -5.92 7.38
C ASN A 259 3.85 -6.83 7.96
N ASP A 260 5.12 -6.62 7.62
CA ASP A 260 6.25 -7.41 8.14
C ASP A 260 6.32 -7.35 9.68
N LYS A 261 6.08 -6.18 10.28
CA LYS A 261 6.05 -6.03 11.75
C LYS A 261 4.88 -6.81 12.37
N PHE A 262 3.70 -6.80 11.75
CA PHE A 262 2.56 -7.59 12.23
C PHE A 262 2.76 -9.10 12.04
N PHE A 263 3.28 -9.52 10.89
CA PHE A 263 3.63 -10.93 10.66
C PHE A 263 4.64 -11.43 11.68
N ASN A 264 5.73 -10.69 11.91
CA ASN A 264 6.73 -11.02 12.90
C ASN A 264 6.15 -11.10 14.33
N TYR A 265 5.30 -10.13 14.71
CA TYR A 265 4.65 -10.14 16.03
C TYR A 265 3.73 -11.34 16.21
N LEU A 266 2.99 -11.70 15.20
CA LEU A 266 2.05 -12.81 15.22
C LEU A 266 2.72 -14.18 14.98
N GLY A 267 3.98 -14.22 14.51
CA GLY A 267 4.70 -15.44 14.19
C GLY A 267 4.12 -16.19 12.99
N ILE A 268 3.80 -15.46 11.92
CA ILE A 268 3.31 -15.98 10.64
C ILE A 268 4.43 -15.93 9.63
#